data_c90c3374caa9ac66e58662af8cde98c4
#
_entry.id   c90c3374caa9ac66e58662af8cde98c4
#
_cell.length_a   1.000
_cell.length_b   1.000
_cell.length_c   1.000
_cell.angle_alpha   90.00
_cell.angle_beta   90.00
_cell.angle_gamma   90.00
#
_symmetry.space_group_name_H-M   'P 1'
#
loop_
_entity.id
_entity.type
_entity.pdbx_description
1 polymer ?
#
loop_
_entity_poly.entity_id
_entity_poly.type
_entity_poly.pdbx_seq_one_letter_code
_entity_poly.pdbx_strand_id
1 'polypeptide(L)'
;MPLANTVQPEVIQIEQGLRLKKFDGSFEKMLAGYRDPVVYRNSEGIFEEDKIPGYDYIRGMCKYLESAGEFYFIQVLENDGYISIGNVTVKSENPPIAIWQAKYRGIGIGSKVMKAVIGRLSGLGCEKITGTSIFKWNVASQRMHESLGFCRVGETADEYLYELLINQS
;
A
#
# COMPACT_ATOMS: atom_id res chain seq x y z
N MET A 1 -12.09 7.63 4.52
CA MET A 1 -12.41 8.21 5.85
C MET A 1 -11.35 7.82 6.84
N PRO A 2 -10.89 8.75 7.68
CA PRO A 2 -10.03 8.37 8.77
C PRO A 2 -10.76 7.39 9.68
N LEU A 3 -10.03 6.41 10.20
CA LEU A 3 -10.58 5.41 11.11
C LEU A 3 -10.83 6.08 12.46
N ALA A 4 -12.07 6.51 12.69
CA ALA A 4 -12.44 7.29 13.87
C ALA A 4 -12.31 6.48 15.15
N ASN A 5 -11.80 7.11 16.19
CA ASN A 5 -11.71 6.55 17.55
C ASN A 5 -10.88 5.27 17.70
N THR A 6 -9.91 5.04 16.82
CA THR A 6 -9.02 3.89 16.93
C THR A 6 -7.58 4.33 17.17
N VAL A 7 -6.85 3.54 17.95
CA VAL A 7 -5.41 3.75 18.13
C VAL A 7 -4.67 2.90 17.12
N GLN A 8 -3.87 3.57 16.31
CA GLN A 8 -3.02 2.88 15.33
C GLN A 8 -1.95 2.07 16.05
N PRO A 9 -1.86 0.75 15.81
CA PRO A 9 -0.77 -0.05 16.36
C PRO A 9 0.60 0.44 15.88
N GLU A 10 1.59 0.43 16.77
CA GLU A 10 2.97 0.75 16.39
C GLU A 10 3.56 -0.28 15.45
N VAL A 11 3.18 -1.55 15.64
CA VAL A 11 3.65 -2.67 14.83
C VAL A 11 2.49 -3.63 14.59
N ILE A 12 2.36 -4.07 13.34
CA ILE A 12 1.52 -5.22 12.99
C ILE A 12 2.45 -6.30 12.47
N GLN A 13 2.67 -7.34 13.28
CA GLN A 13 3.50 -8.47 12.86
C GLN A 13 2.67 -9.37 11.94
N ILE A 14 3.16 -9.60 10.71
CA ILE A 14 2.46 -10.41 9.71
C ILE A 14 2.92 -11.85 9.79
N GLU A 15 4.23 -12.07 9.79
CA GLU A 15 4.88 -13.36 9.98
C GLU A 15 6.31 -13.11 10.46
N GLN A 16 7.04 -14.18 10.78
CA GLN A 16 8.45 -14.01 11.16
C GLN A 16 9.21 -13.30 10.04
N GLY A 17 9.83 -12.17 10.37
CA GLY A 17 10.63 -11.40 9.43
C GLY A 17 9.86 -10.46 8.50
N LEU A 18 8.54 -10.34 8.68
CA LEU A 18 7.73 -9.39 7.90
C LEU A 18 6.73 -8.67 8.81
N ARG A 19 6.78 -7.36 8.82
CA ARG A 19 5.91 -6.53 9.66
C ARG A 19 5.54 -5.21 9.01
N LEU A 20 4.50 -4.58 9.56
CA LEU A 20 4.18 -3.18 9.31
C LEU A 20 4.64 -2.37 10.52
N LYS A 21 5.35 -1.29 10.26
CA LYS A 21 5.83 -0.36 11.29
C LYS A 21 5.21 1.00 11.05
N LYS A 22 4.57 1.56 12.07
CA LYS A 22 3.94 2.88 11.98
C LYS A 22 4.93 3.90 11.41
N PHE A 23 4.46 4.71 10.46
CA PHE A 23 5.25 5.78 9.86
C PHE A 23 5.77 6.72 10.96
N ASP A 24 7.07 7.00 10.91
CA ASP A 24 7.79 7.76 11.93
C ASP A 24 8.21 9.17 11.49
N GLY A 25 7.73 9.61 10.32
CA GLY A 25 8.10 10.91 9.73
C GLY A 25 9.29 10.86 8.78
N SER A 26 10.01 9.74 8.69
CA SER A 26 11.22 9.62 7.85
C SER A 26 10.85 9.33 6.38
N PHE A 27 10.25 10.31 5.70
CA PHE A 27 9.79 10.16 4.32
C PHE A 27 10.93 10.08 3.29
N GLU A 28 12.17 10.35 3.68
CA GLU A 28 13.34 10.23 2.82
C GLU A 28 13.53 8.80 2.30
N LYS A 29 13.11 7.81 3.07
CA LYS A 29 13.13 6.39 2.66
C LYS A 29 12.22 6.18 1.44
N MET A 30 11.06 6.84 1.43
CA MET A 30 10.12 6.78 0.31
C MET A 30 10.64 7.54 -0.90
N LEU A 31 11.33 8.65 -0.69
CA LEU A 31 11.87 9.44 -1.78
C LEU A 31 12.75 8.60 -2.71
N ALA A 32 13.65 7.82 -2.13
CA ALA A 32 14.51 6.91 -2.90
C ALA A 32 13.68 5.83 -3.63
N GLY A 33 12.70 5.25 -2.96
CA GLY A 33 11.85 4.19 -3.52
C GLY A 33 10.98 4.66 -4.68
N TYR A 34 10.40 5.84 -4.56
CA TYR A 34 9.52 6.40 -5.60
C TYR A 34 10.27 6.97 -6.80
N ARG A 35 11.58 6.94 -6.81
CA ARG A 35 12.40 7.24 -7.99
C ARG A 35 12.65 6.00 -8.86
N ASP A 36 12.26 4.83 -8.41
CA ASP A 36 12.28 3.62 -9.24
C ASP A 36 11.15 3.71 -10.28
N PRO A 37 11.44 3.56 -11.58
CA PRO A 37 10.43 3.66 -12.64
C PRO A 37 9.25 2.72 -12.48
N VAL A 38 9.46 1.50 -12.01
CA VAL A 38 8.35 0.57 -11.76
C VAL A 38 7.41 1.14 -10.70
N VAL A 39 7.96 1.75 -9.65
CA VAL A 39 7.16 2.34 -8.57
C VAL A 39 6.36 3.55 -9.06
N TYR A 40 7.01 4.55 -9.65
CA TYR A 40 6.28 5.76 -10.01
C TYR A 40 5.32 5.57 -11.19
N ARG A 41 5.60 4.63 -12.09
CA ARG A 41 4.67 4.29 -13.19
C ARG A 41 3.45 3.54 -12.68
N ASN A 42 3.66 2.54 -11.84
CA ASN A 42 2.60 1.66 -11.36
C ASN A 42 1.75 2.29 -10.24
N SER A 43 2.35 3.12 -9.41
CA SER A 43 1.66 3.74 -8.28
C SER A 43 1.09 5.12 -8.61
N GLU A 44 1.79 5.90 -9.44
CA GLU A 44 1.45 7.30 -9.69
C GLU A 44 1.10 7.61 -11.14
N GLY A 45 1.26 6.64 -12.06
CA GLY A 45 0.96 6.83 -13.48
C GLY A 45 1.89 7.82 -14.17
N ILE A 46 3.09 8.00 -13.66
CA ILE A 46 4.07 8.96 -14.17
C ILE A 46 4.98 8.27 -15.19
N PHE A 47 5.09 8.86 -16.38
CA PHE A 47 5.98 8.39 -17.45
C PHE A 47 6.99 9.47 -17.89
N GLU A 48 6.78 10.71 -17.48
CA GLU A 48 7.57 11.86 -17.88
C GLU A 48 8.66 12.16 -16.85
N GLU A 49 9.90 12.38 -17.31
CA GLU A 49 11.06 12.57 -16.43
C GLU A 49 10.94 13.80 -15.52
N ASP A 50 10.31 14.88 -16.01
CA ASP A 50 10.10 16.11 -15.24
C ASP A 50 9.04 15.98 -14.16
N LYS A 51 8.28 14.88 -14.15
CA LYS A 51 7.22 14.61 -13.17
C LYS A 51 7.60 13.52 -12.14
N ILE A 52 8.82 12.98 -12.21
CA ILE A 52 9.29 11.98 -11.24
C ILE A 52 9.17 12.55 -9.82
N PRO A 53 8.57 11.80 -8.87
CA PRO A 53 8.33 12.31 -7.53
C PRO A 53 9.58 12.84 -6.85
N GLY A 54 9.54 14.09 -6.43
CA GLY A 54 10.60 14.76 -5.70
C GLY A 54 10.24 14.95 -4.23
N TYR A 55 11.05 15.73 -3.54
CA TYR A 55 10.92 15.96 -2.10
C TYR A 55 9.52 16.46 -1.68
N ASP A 56 9.04 17.53 -2.31
CA ASP A 56 7.75 18.13 -1.94
C ASP A 56 6.57 17.20 -2.26
N TYR A 57 6.65 16.47 -3.36
CA TYR A 57 5.64 15.50 -3.76
C TYR A 57 5.51 14.39 -2.71
N ILE A 58 6.64 13.79 -2.32
CA ILE A 58 6.66 12.70 -1.34
C ILE A 58 6.24 13.18 0.05
N ARG A 59 6.70 14.36 0.45
CA ARG A 59 6.29 14.96 1.72
C ARG A 59 4.77 15.19 1.78
N GLY A 60 4.20 15.72 0.69
CA GLY A 60 2.75 15.92 0.57
C GLY A 60 1.98 14.59 0.61
N MET A 61 2.49 13.57 -0.08
CA MET A 61 1.92 12.22 -0.05
C MET A 61 1.89 11.66 1.38
N CYS A 62 2.99 11.75 2.12
CA CYS A 62 3.06 11.25 3.48
C CYS A 62 2.06 11.94 4.40
N LYS A 63 1.94 13.26 4.31
CA LYS A 63 0.96 14.03 5.07
C LYS A 63 -0.47 13.60 4.77
N TYR A 64 -0.78 13.42 3.49
CA TYR A 64 -2.09 12.94 3.08
C TYR A 64 -2.38 11.54 3.64
N LEU A 65 -1.45 10.60 3.49
CA LEU A 65 -1.64 9.22 3.92
C LEU A 65 -1.79 9.10 5.44
N GLU A 66 -1.02 9.88 6.21
CA GLU A 66 -1.18 9.93 7.66
C GLU A 66 -2.57 10.43 8.08
N SER A 67 -3.13 11.39 7.35
CA SER A 67 -4.46 11.94 7.65
C SER A 67 -5.60 11.05 7.16
N ALA A 68 -5.36 10.27 6.10
CA ALA A 68 -6.39 9.47 5.44
C ALA A 68 -6.62 8.10 6.08
N GLY A 69 -5.64 7.56 6.79
CA GLY A 69 -5.74 6.24 7.39
C GLY A 69 -4.55 5.92 8.30
N GLU A 70 -4.32 4.64 8.53
CA GLU A 70 -3.16 4.16 9.30
C GLU A 70 -2.00 3.91 8.35
N PHE A 71 -1.03 4.80 8.35
CA PHE A 71 0.10 4.76 7.44
C PHE A 71 1.27 3.98 8.04
N TYR A 72 1.77 2.99 7.27
CA TYR A 72 2.83 2.08 7.69
C TYR A 72 3.95 1.99 6.66
N PHE A 73 5.17 1.76 7.17
CA PHE A 73 6.25 1.16 6.38
C PHE A 73 6.09 -0.35 6.37
N ILE A 74 6.36 -0.98 5.23
CA ILE A 74 6.51 -2.44 5.12
C ILE A 74 7.97 -2.75 5.43
N GLN A 75 8.22 -3.61 6.43
CA GLN A 75 9.56 -3.94 6.88
C GLN A 75 9.82 -5.44 6.82
N VAL A 76 11.02 -5.78 6.36
CA VAL A 76 11.53 -7.16 6.35
C VAL A 76 12.79 -7.24 7.22
N LEU A 77 12.98 -8.41 7.85
CA LEU A 77 14.17 -8.69 8.64
C LEU A 77 15.32 -9.06 7.70
N GLU A 78 16.38 -8.29 7.75
CA GLU A 78 17.68 -8.63 7.17
C GLU A 78 18.70 -8.76 8.28
N ASN A 79 19.85 -9.32 7.99
CA ASN A 79 20.93 -9.73 8.91
C ASN A 79 20.89 -9.14 10.33
N ASP A 80 20.85 -7.82 10.48
CA ASP A 80 20.99 -7.13 11.75
C ASP A 80 19.75 -6.39 12.22
N GLY A 81 18.63 -6.50 11.49
CA GLY A 81 17.41 -5.81 11.88
C GLY A 81 16.44 -5.61 10.74
N TYR A 82 15.31 -4.99 11.06
CA TYR A 82 14.27 -4.69 10.08
C TYR A 82 14.66 -3.49 9.21
N ILE A 83 14.44 -3.62 7.91
CA ILE A 83 14.59 -2.55 6.94
C ILE A 83 13.26 -2.23 6.28
N SER A 84 13.02 -0.97 5.95
CA SER A 84 11.82 -0.54 5.23
C SER A 84 11.99 -0.78 3.74
N ILE A 85 11.04 -1.47 3.13
CA ILE A 85 11.08 -1.86 1.71
C ILE A 85 9.87 -1.36 0.93
N GLY A 86 8.91 -0.76 1.59
CA GLY A 86 7.68 -0.32 0.97
C GLY A 86 6.80 0.44 1.95
N ASN A 87 5.62 0.81 1.49
CA ASN A 87 4.62 1.47 2.30
C ASN A 87 3.23 0.96 1.98
N VAL A 88 2.35 1.06 2.96
CA VAL A 88 0.94 0.72 2.83
C VAL A 88 0.13 1.59 3.78
N THR A 89 -1.10 1.90 3.42
CA THR A 89 -2.03 2.62 4.29
C THR A 89 -3.28 1.79 4.49
N VAL A 90 -3.66 1.59 5.76
CA VAL A 90 -4.92 0.93 6.11
C VAL A 90 -6.04 1.96 6.03
N LYS A 91 -6.89 1.82 5.05
CA LYS A 91 -8.09 2.65 4.83
C LYS A 91 -9.08 1.87 3.99
N SER A 92 -10.37 2.17 4.16
CA SER A 92 -11.43 1.41 3.47
C SER A 92 -11.65 1.85 2.01
N GLU A 93 -11.14 3.00 1.63
CA GLU A 93 -11.23 3.49 0.26
C GLU A 93 -9.84 3.56 -0.36
N ASN A 94 -9.64 2.76 -1.41
CA ASN A 94 -8.40 2.74 -2.20
C ASN A 94 -7.12 2.66 -1.34
N PRO A 95 -6.94 1.63 -0.52
CA PRO A 95 -5.73 1.51 0.29
C PRO A 95 -4.49 1.30 -0.59
N PRO A 96 -3.57 2.28 -0.62
CA PRO A 96 -2.39 2.19 -1.48
C PRO A 96 -1.32 1.29 -0.89
N ILE A 97 -0.60 0.59 -1.76
CA ILE A 97 0.54 -0.25 -1.40
C ILE A 97 1.63 -0.10 -2.46
N ALA A 98 2.87 0.01 -2.03
CA ALA A 98 4.03 0.04 -2.92
C ALA A 98 5.20 -0.69 -2.28
N ILE A 99 5.87 -1.55 -3.06
CA ILE A 99 7.11 -2.21 -2.67
C ILE A 99 8.22 -1.60 -3.53
N TRP A 100 9.15 -0.90 -2.88
CA TRP A 100 10.12 -0.03 -3.57
C TRP A 100 11.27 -0.78 -4.23
N GLN A 101 11.66 -1.92 -3.67
CA GLN A 101 12.85 -2.63 -4.12
C GLN A 101 12.49 -3.86 -4.95
N ALA A 102 13.10 -3.95 -6.14
CA ALA A 102 12.83 -5.03 -7.09
C ALA A 102 13.00 -6.43 -6.50
N LYS A 103 13.99 -6.63 -5.64
CA LYS A 103 14.27 -7.95 -5.06
C LYS A 103 13.15 -8.47 -4.14
N TYR A 104 12.28 -7.58 -3.66
CA TYR A 104 11.16 -7.96 -2.80
C TYR A 104 9.83 -8.03 -3.54
N ARG A 105 9.82 -7.77 -4.84
CA ARG A 105 8.63 -7.89 -5.68
C ARG A 105 8.51 -9.29 -6.27
N GLY A 106 7.27 -9.74 -6.50
CA GLY A 106 7.01 -11.03 -7.15
C GLY A 106 7.25 -12.26 -6.27
N ILE A 107 7.39 -12.09 -4.96
CA ILE A 107 7.62 -13.19 -4.02
C ILE A 107 6.54 -13.31 -2.94
N GLY A 108 5.39 -12.66 -3.15
CA GLY A 108 4.21 -12.79 -2.28
C GLY A 108 4.09 -11.81 -1.13
N ILE A 109 5.04 -10.90 -0.95
CA ILE A 109 5.00 -9.92 0.15
C ILE A 109 3.77 -9.01 0.04
N GLY A 110 3.48 -8.48 -1.15
CA GLY A 110 2.32 -7.62 -1.36
C GLY A 110 1.00 -8.28 -0.97
N SER A 111 0.84 -9.55 -1.32
CA SER A 111 -0.34 -10.34 -0.94
C SER A 111 -0.47 -10.51 0.57
N LYS A 112 0.63 -10.82 1.25
CA LYS A 112 0.66 -10.96 2.72
C LYS A 112 0.34 -9.65 3.42
N VAL A 113 0.90 -8.55 2.92
CA VAL A 113 0.64 -7.21 3.45
C VAL A 113 -0.83 -6.83 3.26
N MET A 114 -1.38 -7.04 2.07
CA MET A 114 -2.79 -6.70 1.81
C MET A 114 -3.75 -7.57 2.63
N LYS A 115 -3.42 -8.84 2.88
CA LYS A 115 -4.19 -9.67 3.82
C LYS A 115 -4.19 -9.09 5.23
N ALA A 116 -3.07 -8.55 5.68
CA ALA A 116 -2.98 -7.89 6.99
C ALA A 116 -3.84 -6.61 7.03
N VAL A 117 -3.86 -5.84 5.94
CA VAL A 117 -4.73 -4.66 5.79
C VAL A 117 -6.20 -5.07 5.89
N ILE A 118 -6.61 -6.10 5.15
CA ILE A 118 -7.98 -6.61 5.17
C ILE A 118 -8.34 -7.08 6.59
N GLY A 119 -7.45 -7.81 7.25
CA GLY A 119 -7.66 -8.28 8.62
C GLY A 119 -7.81 -7.13 9.62
N ARG A 120 -7.00 -6.09 9.49
CA ARG A 120 -7.11 -4.89 10.33
C ARG A 120 -8.44 -4.18 10.11
N LEU A 121 -8.84 -3.99 8.86
CA LEU A 121 -10.13 -3.35 8.52
C LEU A 121 -11.31 -4.18 9.02
N SER A 122 -11.26 -5.50 8.88
CA SER A 122 -12.27 -6.39 9.41
C SER A 122 -12.40 -6.25 10.93
N GLY A 123 -11.27 -6.22 11.64
CA GLY A 123 -11.25 -6.02 13.09
C GLY A 123 -11.80 -4.67 13.54
N LEU A 124 -11.76 -3.67 12.65
CA LEU A 124 -12.32 -2.34 12.89
C LEU A 124 -13.79 -2.22 12.48
N GLY A 125 -14.41 -3.31 12.03
CA GLY A 125 -15.81 -3.34 11.64
C GLY A 125 -16.10 -2.91 10.21
N CYS A 126 -15.08 -2.75 9.37
CA CYS A 126 -15.29 -2.42 7.97
C CYS A 126 -15.82 -3.62 7.20
N GLU A 127 -16.87 -3.40 6.41
CA GLU A 127 -17.54 -4.46 5.66
C GLU A 127 -17.04 -4.61 4.22
N LYS A 128 -16.40 -3.56 3.69
CA LYS A 128 -15.90 -3.58 2.30
C LYS A 128 -14.77 -2.59 2.09
N ILE A 129 -13.98 -2.87 1.06
CA ILE A 129 -12.98 -1.95 0.50
C ILE A 129 -13.51 -1.48 -0.84
N THR A 130 -13.58 -0.16 -1.04
CA THR A 130 -14.09 0.45 -2.26
C THR A 130 -13.06 1.32 -2.93
N GLY A 131 -13.30 1.70 -4.18
CA GLY A 131 -12.51 2.69 -4.90
C GLY A 131 -11.06 2.28 -5.18
N THR A 132 -10.72 1.00 -5.05
CA THR A 132 -9.39 0.52 -5.40
C THR A 132 -9.18 0.68 -6.89
N SER A 133 -8.25 1.55 -7.27
CA SER A 133 -7.91 1.79 -8.67
C SER A 133 -6.51 1.28 -8.96
N ILE A 134 -6.39 0.53 -10.06
CA ILE A 134 -5.12 -0.09 -10.45
C ILE A 134 -4.89 0.23 -11.92
N PHE A 135 -3.76 0.84 -12.25
CA PHE A 135 -3.40 1.13 -13.63
C PHE A 135 -3.41 -0.15 -14.48
N LYS A 136 -3.91 -0.04 -15.71
CA LYS A 136 -4.06 -1.18 -16.63
C LYS A 136 -2.73 -1.86 -16.96
N TRP A 137 -1.61 -1.14 -16.88
CA TRP A 137 -0.27 -1.71 -17.07
C TRP A 137 0.31 -2.37 -15.81
N ASN A 138 -0.31 -2.17 -14.65
CA ASN A 138 0.15 -2.79 -13.40
C ASN A 138 -0.48 -4.19 -13.21
N VAL A 139 -0.05 -5.13 -14.04
CA VAL A 139 -0.62 -6.48 -14.08
C VAL A 139 -0.38 -7.24 -12.78
N ALA A 140 0.78 -7.06 -12.16
CA ALA A 140 1.10 -7.73 -10.90
C ALA A 140 0.12 -7.36 -9.79
N SER A 141 -0.22 -6.06 -9.68
CA SER A 141 -1.19 -5.59 -8.69
C SER A 141 -2.60 -6.11 -8.98
N GLN A 142 -3.01 -6.13 -10.24
CA GLN A 142 -4.31 -6.72 -10.64
C GLN A 142 -4.41 -8.17 -10.19
N ARG A 143 -3.40 -8.98 -10.50
CA ARG A 143 -3.37 -10.39 -10.12
C ARG A 143 -3.40 -10.60 -8.60
N MET A 144 -2.64 -9.81 -7.88
CA MET A 144 -2.59 -9.87 -6.42
C MET A 144 -3.97 -9.56 -5.82
N HIS A 145 -4.59 -8.46 -6.22
CA HIS A 145 -5.91 -8.08 -5.72
C HIS A 145 -6.99 -9.10 -6.09
N GLU A 146 -7.00 -9.57 -7.34
CA GLU A 146 -7.95 -10.59 -7.78
C GLU A 146 -7.78 -11.90 -7.00
N SER A 147 -6.54 -12.30 -6.68
CA SER A 147 -6.28 -13.50 -5.88
C SER A 147 -6.79 -13.38 -4.44
N LEU A 148 -6.96 -12.17 -3.94
CA LEU A 148 -7.50 -11.89 -2.60
C LEU A 148 -9.02 -11.75 -2.58
N GLY A 149 -9.67 -11.86 -3.73
CA GLY A 149 -11.12 -11.77 -3.85
C GLY A 149 -11.66 -10.42 -4.29
N PHE A 150 -10.79 -9.46 -4.62
CA PHE A 150 -11.24 -8.20 -5.21
C PHE A 150 -11.88 -8.47 -6.56
N CYS A 151 -13.02 -7.84 -6.81
CA CYS A 151 -13.76 -7.96 -8.06
C CYS A 151 -13.70 -6.65 -8.84
N ARG A 152 -13.46 -6.75 -10.14
CA ARG A 152 -13.49 -5.58 -11.00
C ARG A 152 -14.92 -5.10 -11.16
N VAL A 153 -15.18 -3.83 -10.84
CA VAL A 153 -16.50 -3.21 -10.88
C VAL A 153 -16.62 -2.10 -11.91
N GLY A 154 -15.52 -1.71 -12.54
CA GLY A 154 -15.51 -0.68 -13.56
C GLY A 154 -14.13 -0.40 -14.09
N GLU A 155 -14.02 0.60 -14.95
CA GLU A 155 -12.76 1.06 -15.50
C GLU A 155 -12.84 2.51 -15.95
N THR A 156 -11.68 3.14 -16.01
CA THR A 156 -11.46 4.42 -16.68
C THR A 156 -10.58 4.17 -17.91
N ALA A 157 -10.12 5.23 -18.58
CA ALA A 157 -9.17 5.09 -19.69
C ALA A 157 -7.90 4.34 -19.29
N ASP A 158 -7.36 4.61 -18.10
CA ASP A 158 -6.05 4.11 -17.65
C ASP A 158 -6.12 3.11 -16.50
N GLU A 159 -7.25 2.99 -15.81
CA GLU A 159 -7.35 2.21 -14.59
C GLU A 159 -8.52 1.23 -14.61
N TYR A 160 -8.33 0.09 -13.91
CA TYR A 160 -9.43 -0.78 -13.51
C TYR A 160 -9.84 -0.45 -12.09
N LEU A 161 -11.13 -0.51 -11.80
CA LEU A 161 -11.71 -0.24 -10.49
C LEU A 161 -12.14 -1.56 -9.85
N TYR A 162 -11.79 -1.73 -8.58
CA TYR A 162 -12.03 -2.97 -7.82
C TYR A 162 -12.72 -2.68 -6.49
N GLU A 163 -13.46 -3.67 -6.02
CA GLU A 163 -14.04 -3.69 -4.68
C GLU A 163 -13.83 -5.06 -4.03
N LEU A 164 -13.81 -5.09 -2.71
CA LEU A 164 -13.78 -6.31 -1.92
C LEU A 164 -14.84 -6.26 -0.84
N LEU A 165 -15.66 -7.32 -0.75
CA LEU A 165 -16.52 -7.54 0.42
C LEU A 165 -15.72 -8.30 1.47
N ILE A 166 -15.62 -7.73 2.68
CA ILE A 166 -14.91 -8.33 3.79
C ILE A 166 -15.88 -9.22 4.55
N ASN A 167 -15.64 -10.54 4.53
CA ASN A 167 -16.43 -11.46 5.30
C ASN A 167 -16.10 -11.35 6.79
N GLN A 168 -17.07 -10.94 7.56
CA GLN A 168 -17.01 -10.92 9.01
C GLN A 168 -17.67 -12.16 9.58
N SER A 169 -17.00 -13.29 9.41
CA SER A 169 -17.48 -14.54 10.03
C SER A 169 -16.91 -14.70 11.43
#